data_d9ce68ea5940af6456980546b82f07a5
#
_entry.id   d9ce68ea5940af6456980546b82f07a5
#
_cell.length_a   1.000
_cell.length_b   1.000
_cell.length_c   1.000
_cell.angle_alpha   90.00
_cell.angle_beta   90.00
_cell.angle_gamma   90.00
#
_symmetry.space_group_name_H-M   'P 1'
#
loop_
_entity.id
_entity.type
_entity.pdbx_description
1 polymer ?
#
loop_
_entity_poly.entity_id
_entity_poly.type
_entity_poly.pdbx_seq_one_letter_code
_entity_poly.pdbx_strand_id
1 'polypeptide(L)'
;NGIDDSEVKPDGSEPYIKGLGNSCTIPFDVEDRETAHRVLLSLVETVAMRLRHGGFCCRLVQVSIKTNELKTYSHQRKFFVPTDCTNAIYEEACRLFDEAWKGEPIRLLGVRVSELCGNDFVQLSLLEKDHEKERRIDRAIDSIRMKFGSLSVFRAGFLYSWLSPLQGGIAEEFPVMTSIL
;
A
#
# COMPACT_ATOMS: atom_id res chain seq x y z
N ASN A 1 14.85 14.63 27.74
CA ASN A 1 13.86 14.88 28.76
C ASN A 1 12.62 14.09 28.40
N GLY A 2 12.54 12.81 28.83
CA GLY A 2 11.45 11.89 28.48
C GLY A 2 10.26 12.03 29.42
N ILE A 3 9.69 13.22 29.52
CA ILE A 3 8.42 13.45 30.23
C ILE A 3 7.31 13.33 29.19
N ASP A 4 6.46 12.33 29.33
CA ASP A 4 5.25 12.12 28.53
C ASP A 4 4.06 12.08 29.52
N ASP A 5 3.23 13.12 29.47
CA ASP A 5 2.05 13.28 30.31
C ASP A 5 0.77 12.78 29.59
N SER A 6 0.91 12.03 28.50
CA SER A 6 -0.24 11.44 27.81
C SER A 6 -0.95 10.39 28.67
N GLU A 7 -2.28 10.42 28.68
CA GLU A 7 -3.08 9.41 29.39
C GLU A 7 -2.80 8.00 28.86
N VAL A 8 -2.51 7.07 29.79
CA VAL A 8 -2.41 5.67 29.46
C VAL A 8 -3.80 5.15 29.07
N LYS A 9 -3.97 4.76 27.83
CA LYS A 9 -5.23 4.16 27.38
C LYS A 9 -5.39 2.76 27.99
N PRO A 10 -6.59 2.42 28.52
CA PRO A 10 -6.85 1.08 29.02
C PRO A 10 -6.58 0.02 27.94
N ASP A 11 -6.02 -1.12 28.36
CA ASP A 11 -5.86 -2.28 27.50
C ASP A 11 -7.24 -2.75 27.00
N GLY A 12 -7.39 -2.94 25.67
CA GLY A 12 -8.67 -3.26 25.03
C GLY A 12 -9.39 -2.08 24.35
N SER A 13 -8.92 -0.84 24.46
CA SER A 13 -9.35 0.23 23.59
C SER A 13 -8.67 0.05 22.23
N GLU A 14 -9.38 -0.48 21.23
CA GLU A 14 -8.85 -0.60 19.87
C GLU A 14 -8.40 0.79 19.39
N PRO A 15 -7.13 0.95 18.98
CA PRO A 15 -6.68 2.22 18.46
C PRO A 15 -7.44 2.50 17.17
N TYR A 16 -8.09 3.67 17.09
CA TYR A 16 -8.75 4.10 15.86
C TYR A 16 -7.70 4.22 14.74
N ILE A 17 -7.72 3.28 13.79
CA ILE A 17 -6.80 3.24 12.66
C ILE A 17 -7.21 4.36 11.69
N LYS A 18 -6.40 5.42 11.60
CA LYS A 18 -6.66 6.57 10.72
C LYS A 18 -6.20 6.34 9.28
N GLY A 19 -5.31 5.39 9.07
CA GLY A 19 -4.75 5.08 7.76
C GLY A 19 -3.67 4.02 7.84
N LEU A 20 -3.39 3.42 6.69
CA LEU A 20 -2.33 2.44 6.49
C LEU A 20 -1.33 3.00 5.49
N GLY A 21 -0.07 2.75 5.70
CA GLY A 21 0.96 3.23 4.78
C GLY A 21 2.23 2.40 4.86
N ASN A 22 3.01 2.52 3.82
CA ASN A 22 4.31 1.90 3.73
C ASN A 22 5.27 2.75 2.92
N SER A 23 6.56 2.63 3.18
CA SER A 23 7.60 3.32 2.44
C SER A 23 8.83 2.43 2.29
N CYS A 24 9.57 2.66 1.22
CA CYS A 24 10.83 1.97 0.95
C CYS A 24 11.94 2.98 0.66
N THR A 25 13.04 2.86 1.39
CA THR A 25 14.30 3.49 1.01
C THR A 25 14.95 2.62 -0.06
N ILE A 26 15.16 3.18 -1.23
CA ILE A 26 15.68 2.46 -2.39
C ILE A 26 17.21 2.44 -2.29
N PRO A 27 17.88 1.30 -2.54
CA PRO A 27 19.33 1.17 -2.34
C PRO A 27 20.18 1.96 -3.35
N PHE A 28 19.56 2.52 -4.37
CA PHE A 28 20.16 3.41 -5.38
C PHE A 28 19.18 4.53 -5.74
N ASP A 29 19.65 5.58 -6.36
CA ASP A 29 18.79 6.67 -6.80
C ASP A 29 17.97 6.25 -8.03
N VAL A 30 16.67 6.43 -7.97
CA VAL A 30 15.74 6.14 -9.07
C VAL A 30 15.56 7.40 -9.90
N GLU A 31 15.85 7.30 -11.21
CA GLU A 31 15.80 8.42 -12.15
C GLU A 31 14.79 8.20 -13.30
N ASP A 32 14.09 7.07 -13.29
CA ASP A 32 13.11 6.74 -14.32
C ASP A 32 11.74 6.35 -13.72
N ARG A 33 10.69 6.63 -14.51
CA ARG A 33 9.31 6.38 -14.10
C ARG A 33 8.98 4.89 -13.95
N GLU A 34 9.53 4.06 -14.82
CA GLU A 34 9.21 2.63 -14.82
C GLU A 34 9.68 1.98 -13.54
N THR A 35 10.89 2.27 -13.10
CA THR A 35 11.43 1.80 -11.82
C THR A 35 10.63 2.36 -10.65
N ALA A 36 10.29 3.66 -10.65
CA ALA A 36 9.46 4.27 -9.62
C ALA A 36 8.08 3.61 -9.54
N HIS A 37 7.41 3.37 -10.66
CA HIS A 37 6.11 2.69 -10.72
C HIS A 37 6.19 1.24 -10.20
N ARG A 38 7.29 0.52 -10.45
CA ARG A 38 7.50 -0.82 -9.87
C ARG A 38 7.63 -0.77 -8.35
N VAL A 39 8.35 0.22 -7.81
CA VAL A 39 8.45 0.43 -6.36
C VAL A 39 7.07 0.74 -5.78
N LEU A 40 6.30 1.64 -6.41
CA LEU A 40 4.94 1.95 -5.99
C LEU A 40 4.03 0.71 -6.01
N LEU A 41 4.15 -0.14 -7.03
CA LEU A 41 3.39 -1.39 -7.12
C LEU A 41 3.66 -2.31 -5.92
N SER A 42 4.93 -2.49 -5.56
CA SER A 42 5.31 -3.31 -4.41
C SER A 42 4.76 -2.75 -3.09
N LEU A 43 4.80 -1.43 -2.90
CA LEU A 43 4.24 -0.77 -1.72
C LEU A 43 2.71 -0.90 -1.67
N VAL A 44 2.03 -0.71 -2.82
CA VAL A 44 0.57 -0.80 -2.92
C VAL A 44 0.09 -2.23 -2.68
N GLU A 45 0.78 -3.25 -3.19
CA GLU A 45 0.43 -4.66 -2.91
C GLU A 45 0.35 -4.92 -1.40
N THR A 46 1.35 -4.44 -0.66
CA THR A 46 1.38 -4.58 0.81
C THR A 46 0.26 -3.79 1.49
N VAL A 47 0.09 -2.52 1.13
CA VAL A 47 -0.89 -1.63 1.74
C VAL A 47 -2.32 -2.11 1.46
N ALA A 48 -2.62 -2.50 0.21
CA ALA A 48 -3.94 -2.98 -0.17
C ALA A 48 -4.30 -4.33 0.49
N MET A 49 -3.33 -5.25 0.61
CA MET A 49 -3.52 -6.51 1.33
C MET A 49 -3.85 -6.26 2.81
N ARG A 50 -3.11 -5.37 3.48
CA ARG A 50 -3.38 -5.00 4.90
C ARG A 50 -4.72 -4.30 5.04
N LEU A 51 -5.11 -3.46 4.08
CA LEU A 51 -6.40 -2.77 4.04
C LEU A 51 -7.56 -3.79 4.02
N ARG A 52 -7.51 -4.76 3.10
CA ARG A 52 -8.51 -5.84 2.98
C ARG A 52 -8.54 -6.75 4.19
N HIS A 53 -7.37 -7.11 4.73
CA HIS A 53 -7.29 -7.94 5.93
C HIS A 53 -7.94 -7.27 7.14
N GLY A 54 -7.78 -5.94 7.26
CA GLY A 54 -8.46 -5.14 8.29
C GLY A 54 -9.95 -4.90 8.04
N GLY A 55 -10.52 -5.37 6.93
CA GLY A 55 -11.93 -5.13 6.59
C GLY A 55 -12.23 -3.69 6.18
N PHE A 56 -11.26 -2.97 5.63
CA PHE A 56 -11.39 -1.57 5.27
C PHE A 56 -11.36 -1.32 3.77
N CYS A 57 -12.04 -0.24 3.36
CA CYS A 57 -11.80 0.49 2.12
C CYS A 57 -11.20 1.86 2.44
N CYS A 58 -10.45 2.45 1.52
CA CYS A 58 -9.92 3.81 1.65
C CYS A 58 -10.61 4.77 0.69
N ARG A 59 -10.66 6.04 1.07
CA ARG A 59 -11.11 7.15 0.22
C ARG A 59 -9.98 8.08 -0.20
N LEU A 60 -8.81 8.01 0.42
CA LEU A 60 -7.70 8.89 0.11
C LEU A 60 -6.43 8.07 -0.09
N VAL A 61 -5.73 8.37 -1.19
CA VAL A 61 -4.39 7.87 -1.50
C VAL A 61 -3.42 9.03 -1.47
N GLN A 62 -2.26 8.82 -0.88
CA GLN A 62 -1.15 9.75 -0.82
C GLN A 62 0.12 9.04 -1.27
N VAL A 63 0.89 9.71 -2.12
CA VAL A 63 2.25 9.32 -2.48
C VAL A 63 3.22 10.32 -1.86
N SER A 64 4.29 9.84 -1.27
CA SER A 64 5.39 10.65 -0.76
C SER A 64 6.67 10.32 -1.49
N ILE A 65 7.40 11.36 -1.87
CA ILE A 65 8.66 11.28 -2.60
C ILE A 65 9.73 11.96 -1.76
N LYS A 66 10.86 11.28 -1.56
CA LYS A 66 12.05 11.86 -0.96
C LYS A 66 13.20 11.77 -1.94
N THR A 67 13.77 12.90 -2.29
CA THR A 67 14.91 12.99 -3.21
C THR A 67 16.21 12.57 -2.54
N ASN A 68 17.25 12.39 -3.34
CA ASN A 68 18.61 12.13 -2.84
C ASN A 68 19.17 13.31 -2.02
N GLU A 69 18.72 14.55 -2.27
CA GLU A 69 19.01 15.74 -1.46
C GLU A 69 18.20 15.80 -0.14
N LEU A 70 17.47 14.75 0.21
CA LEU A 70 16.63 14.63 1.40
C LEU A 70 15.41 15.58 1.43
N LYS A 71 15.08 16.24 0.34
CA LYS A 71 13.83 17.00 0.19
C LYS A 71 12.65 16.03 0.12
N THR A 72 11.61 16.30 0.91
CA THR A 72 10.39 15.47 0.95
C THR A 72 9.19 16.28 0.53
N TYR A 73 8.40 15.73 -0.37
CA TYR A 73 7.09 16.27 -0.73
C TYR A 73 6.09 15.14 -0.97
N SER A 74 4.81 15.47 -0.96
CA SER A 74 3.75 14.50 -1.14
C SER A 74 2.61 15.07 -1.96
N HIS A 75 1.90 14.18 -2.65
CA HIS A 75 0.68 14.49 -3.38
C HIS A 75 -0.40 13.50 -3.00
N GLN A 76 -1.67 13.95 -2.93
CA GLN A 76 -2.77 13.11 -2.50
C GLN A 76 -4.04 13.41 -3.26
N ARG A 77 -4.92 12.40 -3.38
CA ARG A 77 -6.24 12.54 -3.99
C ARG A 77 -7.26 11.65 -3.32
N LYS A 78 -8.50 12.12 -3.34
CA LYS A 78 -9.65 11.34 -2.87
C LYS A 78 -10.26 10.56 -4.01
N PHE A 79 -10.61 9.31 -3.72
CA PHE A 79 -11.51 8.54 -4.55
C PHE A 79 -12.95 9.03 -4.37
N PHE A 80 -13.70 9.04 -5.45
CA PHE A 80 -15.14 9.31 -5.39
C PHE A 80 -15.86 8.15 -4.68
N VAL A 81 -15.52 6.92 -5.02
CA VAL A 81 -16.02 5.70 -4.35
C VAL A 81 -14.90 5.06 -3.55
N PRO A 82 -15.15 4.64 -2.28
CA PRO A 82 -14.14 3.94 -1.50
C PRO A 82 -13.70 2.65 -2.18
N THR A 83 -12.41 2.32 -2.08
CA THR A 83 -11.86 1.13 -2.71
C THR A 83 -10.87 0.39 -1.81
N ASP A 84 -10.80 -0.93 -1.98
CA ASP A 84 -9.79 -1.85 -1.45
C ASP A 84 -9.06 -2.59 -2.59
N CYS A 85 -9.36 -2.22 -3.86
CA CYS A 85 -8.80 -2.84 -5.05
C CYS A 85 -7.34 -2.39 -5.26
N THR A 86 -6.43 -3.36 -5.35
CA THR A 86 -4.99 -3.10 -5.53
C THR A 86 -4.72 -2.29 -6.80
N ASN A 87 -5.34 -2.65 -7.92
CA ASN A 87 -5.11 -1.95 -9.19
C ASN A 87 -5.61 -0.50 -9.16
N ALA A 88 -6.78 -0.24 -8.56
CA ALA A 88 -7.32 1.12 -8.45
C ALA A 88 -6.40 2.02 -7.62
N ILE A 89 -5.91 1.51 -6.49
CA ILE A 89 -4.96 2.24 -5.63
C ILE A 89 -3.63 2.47 -6.37
N TYR A 90 -3.14 1.47 -7.09
CA TYR A 90 -1.90 1.56 -7.85
C TYR A 90 -1.98 2.57 -9.01
N GLU A 91 -3.04 2.51 -9.82
CA GLU A 91 -3.25 3.45 -10.93
C GLU A 91 -3.27 4.89 -10.42
N GLU A 92 -3.96 5.14 -9.30
CA GLU A 92 -4.01 6.46 -8.70
C GLU A 92 -2.67 6.89 -8.10
N ALA A 93 -1.95 5.97 -7.44
CA ALA A 93 -0.61 6.24 -6.93
C ALA A 93 0.37 6.62 -8.05
N CYS A 94 0.31 5.94 -9.20
CA CYS A 94 1.12 6.29 -10.36
C CYS A 94 0.78 7.67 -10.93
N ARG A 95 -0.51 8.02 -11.05
CA ARG A 95 -0.93 9.36 -11.48
C ARG A 95 -0.41 10.45 -10.54
N LEU A 96 -0.58 10.27 -9.24
CA LEU A 96 -0.10 11.21 -8.23
C LEU A 96 1.41 11.39 -8.28
N PHE A 97 2.13 10.30 -8.50
CA PHE A 97 3.57 10.33 -8.69
C PHE A 97 3.96 11.12 -9.93
N ASP A 98 3.35 10.79 -11.08
CA ASP A 98 3.65 11.43 -12.37
C ASP A 98 3.35 12.93 -12.36
N GLU A 99 2.33 13.37 -11.63
CA GLU A 99 1.99 14.78 -11.45
C GLU A 99 2.97 15.52 -10.53
N ALA A 100 3.47 14.83 -9.50
CA ALA A 100 4.31 15.45 -8.48
C ALA A 100 5.80 15.43 -8.84
N TRP A 101 6.27 14.36 -9.47
CA TRP A 101 7.70 14.15 -9.71
C TRP A 101 8.22 15.07 -10.82
N LYS A 102 9.32 15.76 -10.53
CA LYS A 102 9.93 16.77 -11.42
C LYS A 102 11.22 16.29 -12.08
N GLY A 103 11.55 15.00 -11.96
CA GLY A 103 12.74 14.41 -12.57
C GLY A 103 13.97 14.35 -11.65
N GLU A 104 13.82 14.74 -10.36
CA GLU A 104 14.94 14.62 -9.42
C GLU A 104 15.18 13.13 -9.06
N PRO A 105 16.46 12.73 -8.78
CA PRO A 105 16.77 11.40 -8.31
C PRO A 105 16.05 11.08 -6.99
N ILE A 106 15.37 9.93 -6.95
CA ILE A 106 14.52 9.52 -5.83
C ILE A 106 15.25 8.53 -4.94
N ARG A 107 15.31 8.81 -3.64
CA ARG A 107 15.87 7.94 -2.62
C ARG A 107 14.83 7.12 -1.86
N LEU A 108 13.60 7.66 -1.68
CA LEU A 108 12.53 6.98 -0.96
C LEU A 108 11.20 7.27 -1.61
N LEU A 109 10.38 6.23 -1.73
CA LEU A 109 8.98 6.32 -2.09
C LEU A 109 8.11 5.76 -0.97
N GLY A 110 6.94 6.37 -0.78
CA GLY A 110 5.94 5.90 0.16
C GLY A 110 4.53 6.02 -0.41
N VAL A 111 3.68 5.09 0.00
CA VAL A 111 2.25 5.11 -0.28
C VAL A 111 1.49 5.02 1.04
N ARG A 112 0.47 5.87 1.20
CA ARG A 112 -0.43 5.86 2.33
C ARG A 112 -1.86 5.94 1.85
N VAL A 113 -2.74 5.16 2.49
CA VAL A 113 -4.19 5.24 2.33
C VAL A 113 -4.82 5.68 3.64
N SER A 114 -5.86 6.50 3.54
CA SER A 114 -6.56 7.04 4.71
C SER A 114 -8.04 7.32 4.40
N GLU A 115 -8.72 7.96 5.34
CA GLU A 115 -10.18 8.08 5.31
C GLU A 115 -10.83 6.69 5.16
N LEU A 116 -10.47 5.81 6.11
CA LEU A 116 -10.89 4.42 6.09
C LEU A 116 -12.39 4.31 6.43
N CYS A 117 -13.06 3.39 5.75
CA CYS A 117 -14.44 2.97 6.05
C CYS A 117 -14.54 1.45 5.94
N GLY A 118 -15.55 0.87 6.59
CA GLY A 118 -15.81 -0.56 6.48
C GLY A 118 -16.08 -0.99 5.03
N ASN A 119 -15.75 -2.22 4.70
CA ASN A 119 -15.97 -2.80 3.37
C ASN A 119 -17.30 -3.57 3.24
N ASP A 120 -18.18 -3.48 4.27
CA ASP A 120 -19.46 -4.21 4.33
C ASP A 120 -20.45 -3.74 3.25
N PHE A 121 -20.33 -2.49 2.83
CA PHE A 121 -21.19 -1.89 1.82
C PHE A 121 -20.35 -1.24 0.72
N VAL A 122 -20.47 -1.74 -0.50
CA VAL A 122 -19.89 -1.11 -1.69
C VAL A 122 -20.97 -0.34 -2.40
N GLN A 123 -20.85 0.98 -2.40
CA GLN A 123 -21.70 1.82 -3.24
C GLN A 123 -21.22 1.68 -4.68
N LEU A 124 -22.03 1.08 -5.53
CA LEU A 124 -21.74 1.02 -6.97
C LEU A 124 -21.98 2.41 -7.58
N SER A 125 -21.02 2.88 -8.35
CA SER A 125 -21.15 4.07 -9.17
C SER A 125 -21.47 3.65 -10.62
N LEU A 126 -22.44 4.30 -11.23
CA LEU A 126 -22.76 4.10 -12.66
C LEU A 126 -21.72 4.77 -13.57
N LEU A 127 -20.87 5.65 -13.02
CA LEU A 127 -19.91 6.48 -13.76
C LEU A 127 -18.47 5.98 -13.63
N GLU A 128 -18.19 5.05 -12.71
CA GLU A 128 -16.85 4.52 -12.49
C GLU A 128 -16.71 3.10 -13.04
N LYS A 129 -15.47 2.75 -13.37
CA LYS A 129 -15.11 1.39 -13.78
C LYS A 129 -15.47 0.40 -12.68
N ASP A 130 -16.18 -0.66 -13.04
CA ASP A 130 -16.46 -1.77 -12.13
C ASP A 130 -15.19 -2.58 -11.87
N HIS A 131 -14.71 -2.55 -10.65
CA HIS A 131 -13.54 -3.29 -10.18
C HIS A 131 -13.89 -4.62 -9.49
N GLU A 132 -15.14 -5.08 -9.57
CA GLU A 132 -15.58 -6.28 -8.85
C GLU A 132 -14.78 -7.53 -9.21
N LYS A 133 -14.46 -7.71 -10.49
CA LYS A 133 -13.61 -8.82 -10.94
C LYS A 133 -12.20 -8.73 -10.34
N GLU A 134 -11.62 -7.57 -10.32
CA GLU A 134 -10.28 -7.32 -9.77
C GLU A 134 -10.27 -7.55 -8.25
N ARG A 135 -11.29 -7.10 -7.54
CA ARG A 135 -11.47 -7.36 -6.10
C ARG A 135 -11.59 -8.84 -5.77
N ARG A 136 -12.27 -9.63 -6.61
CA ARG A 136 -12.34 -11.10 -6.43
C ARG A 136 -10.97 -11.74 -6.62
N ILE A 137 -10.20 -11.27 -7.60
CA ILE A 137 -8.82 -11.74 -7.83
C ILE A 137 -7.94 -11.39 -6.63
N ASP A 138 -8.00 -10.15 -6.15
CA ASP A 138 -7.25 -9.70 -4.98
C ASP A 138 -7.52 -10.58 -3.75
N ARG A 139 -8.81 -10.87 -3.45
CA ARG A 139 -9.21 -11.74 -2.34
C ARG A 139 -8.73 -13.18 -2.51
N ALA A 140 -8.76 -13.71 -3.73
CA ALA A 140 -8.24 -15.05 -4.01
C ALA A 140 -6.73 -15.11 -3.80
N ILE A 141 -5.99 -14.11 -4.27
CA ILE A 141 -4.54 -13.98 -4.07
C ILE A 141 -4.21 -13.88 -2.58
N ASP A 142 -4.94 -13.03 -1.84
CA ASP A 142 -4.74 -12.89 -0.39
C ASP A 142 -4.97 -14.21 0.34
N SER A 143 -6.01 -14.96 -0.03
CA SER A 143 -6.29 -16.30 0.56
C SER A 143 -5.17 -17.31 0.29
N ILE A 144 -4.58 -17.28 -0.91
CA ILE A 144 -3.43 -18.13 -1.25
C ILE A 144 -2.20 -17.71 -0.44
N ARG A 145 -1.94 -16.39 -0.36
CA ARG A 145 -0.81 -15.85 0.41
C ARG A 145 -0.91 -16.17 1.90
N MET A 146 -2.11 -16.09 2.46
CA MET A 146 -2.35 -16.48 3.87
C MET A 146 -2.10 -17.96 4.12
N LYS A 147 -2.45 -18.83 3.18
CA LYS A 147 -2.32 -20.28 3.33
C LYS A 147 -0.93 -20.80 3.04
N PHE A 148 -0.24 -20.24 2.05
CA PHE A 148 1.01 -20.78 1.50
C PHE A 148 2.21 -19.83 1.65
N GLY A 149 2.02 -18.69 2.30
CA GLY A 149 3.04 -17.67 2.50
C GLY A 149 2.91 -16.50 1.52
N SER A 150 3.41 -15.35 1.93
CA SER A 150 3.23 -14.06 1.23
C SER A 150 3.85 -14.02 -0.17
N LEU A 151 4.86 -14.84 -0.44
CA LEU A 151 5.54 -14.94 -1.74
C LEU A 151 5.04 -16.09 -2.63
N SER A 152 4.01 -16.84 -2.22
CA SER A 152 3.46 -17.95 -3.01
C SER A 152 2.84 -17.51 -4.33
N VAL A 153 2.33 -16.29 -4.40
CA VAL A 153 1.79 -15.67 -5.61
C VAL A 153 2.21 -14.21 -5.66
N PHE A 154 2.83 -13.80 -6.75
CA PHE A 154 3.20 -12.41 -6.98
C PHE A 154 3.16 -12.07 -8.49
N ARG A 155 3.17 -10.78 -8.81
CA ARG A 155 3.10 -10.32 -10.21
C ARG A 155 4.40 -10.63 -10.95
N ALA A 156 4.29 -11.09 -12.19
CA ALA A 156 5.44 -11.47 -13.02
C ALA A 156 6.46 -10.31 -13.22
N GLY A 157 6.02 -9.05 -13.13
CA GLY A 157 6.92 -7.89 -13.19
C GLY A 157 7.98 -7.82 -12.09
N PHE A 158 7.85 -8.63 -11.03
CA PHE A 158 8.87 -8.75 -9.97
C PHE A 158 9.84 -9.92 -10.19
N LEU A 159 9.60 -10.79 -11.18
CA LEU A 159 10.52 -11.86 -11.51
C LEU A 159 11.88 -11.28 -11.93
N TYR A 160 12.94 -11.83 -11.35
CA TYR A 160 14.31 -11.38 -11.58
C TYR A 160 14.58 -9.89 -11.25
N SER A 161 13.67 -9.28 -10.49
CA SER A 161 13.84 -7.91 -10.00
C SER A 161 14.63 -7.89 -8.69
N TRP A 162 15.39 -6.82 -8.46
CA TRP A 162 15.99 -6.52 -7.15
C TRP A 162 14.94 -6.16 -6.08
N LEU A 163 13.72 -5.84 -6.52
CA LEU A 163 12.62 -5.38 -5.68
C LEU A 163 11.81 -6.57 -5.15
N SER A 164 11.59 -6.59 -3.85
CA SER A 164 10.65 -7.56 -3.26
C SER A 164 9.22 -7.27 -3.73
N PRO A 165 8.43 -8.29 -4.11
CA PRO A 165 7.03 -8.13 -4.49
C PRO A 165 6.16 -7.44 -3.45
N LEU A 166 6.53 -7.59 -2.17
CA LEU A 166 5.86 -6.99 -1.02
C LEU A 166 6.91 -6.28 -0.18
N GLN A 167 6.88 -4.94 -0.16
CA GLN A 167 7.80 -4.13 0.60
C GLN A 167 7.22 -3.75 1.96
N GLY A 168 8.05 -3.94 3.01
CA GLY A 168 7.85 -3.44 4.38
C GLY A 168 6.72 -4.09 5.18
N GLY A 169 6.97 -4.33 6.47
CA GLY A 169 5.96 -4.54 7.50
C GLY A 169 5.16 -5.85 7.52
N ILE A 170 5.46 -6.83 6.65
CA ILE A 170 4.66 -8.06 6.55
C ILE A 170 5.23 -9.21 7.37
N ALA A 171 6.54 -9.21 7.61
CA ALA A 171 7.25 -10.37 8.16
C ALA A 171 6.81 -10.73 9.60
N GLU A 172 6.25 -9.77 10.33
CA GLU A 172 5.85 -9.97 11.74
C GLU A 172 4.34 -10.14 11.94
N GLU A 173 3.51 -9.68 10.99
CA GLU A 173 2.04 -9.68 11.15
C GLU A 173 1.35 -10.90 10.53
N PHE A 174 2.00 -11.64 9.66
CA PHE A 174 1.48 -12.89 9.12
C PHE A 174 2.41 -14.03 9.55
N PRO A 175 1.91 -14.99 10.35
CA PRO A 175 2.70 -16.17 10.68
C PRO A 175 3.08 -16.86 9.37
N VAL A 176 4.37 -16.84 9.06
CA VAL A 176 4.92 -17.74 8.06
C VAL A 176 4.60 -19.13 8.58
N MET A 177 3.74 -19.87 7.88
CA MET A 177 3.62 -21.29 8.17
C MET A 177 4.99 -21.90 7.88
N THR A 178 5.81 -21.99 8.94
CA THR A 178 7.01 -22.80 8.91
C THR A 178 6.60 -24.18 8.51
N SER A 179 6.98 -24.58 7.31
CA SER A 179 7.14 -25.94 6.77
C SER A 179 6.53 -27.04 7.64
N ILE A 180 5.40 -27.55 7.22
CA ILE A 180 5.13 -28.96 7.41
C ILE A 180 5.83 -29.68 6.25
N LEU A 181 7.04 -30.14 6.48
CA LEU A 181 7.60 -31.30 5.83
C LEU A 181 7.24 -32.52 6.64
#